data_4f9e9d2d1a1ea3bb2d7f602fdf1bc22f
#
_entry.id   4f9e9d2d1a1ea3bb2d7f602fdf1bc22f
#
_cell.length_a   1.000
_cell.length_b   1.000
_cell.length_c   1.000
_cell.angle_alpha   90.00
_cell.angle_beta   90.00
_cell.angle_gamma   90.00
#
_symmetry.space_group_name_H-M   'P 1'
#
loop_
_entity.id
_entity.type
_entity.pdbx_description
1 polymer ?
#
loop_
_entity_poly.entity_id
_entity_poly.type
_entity_poly.pdbx_seq_one_letter_code
_entity_poly.pdbx_strand_id
1 'polypeptide(L)'
;MKIPKYIEFHNKTNCVLSRFLKGAEPEEGCCMLIGKTNSSAKDHKRNIWEVTHIWNCRNIWGEHESKLSDQNIRAFSDKKNMKLSKKNRFEIDAKDQIASQKWARKNGLEVLCCAHSHPIGENKPSEMDLFLHQSPGLMVISNKDGNLKAWWIKNKLNFHSVKIEIFSLT
;
A
#
# COMPACT_ATOMS: atom_id res chain seq x y z
N MET A 1 8.61 14.70 0.30
CA MET A 1 8.29 13.91 -0.90
C MET A 1 7.20 14.64 -1.69
N LYS A 2 7.33 14.78 -3.02
CA LYS A 2 6.32 15.47 -3.84
C LYS A 2 5.19 14.50 -4.20
N ILE A 3 3.94 14.95 -4.16
CA ILE A 3 2.76 14.15 -4.53
C ILE A 3 2.86 13.78 -6.01
N PRO A 4 2.77 12.49 -6.39
CA PRO A 4 2.79 12.11 -7.79
C PRO A 4 1.54 12.62 -8.52
N LYS A 5 1.71 13.02 -9.78
CA LYS A 5 0.59 13.37 -10.65
C LYS A 5 -0.25 12.13 -10.98
N TYR A 6 0.44 11.02 -11.22
CA TYR A 6 -0.14 9.69 -11.38
C TYR A 6 0.92 8.61 -11.10
N ILE A 7 0.43 7.39 -10.90
CA ILE A 7 1.25 6.18 -10.79
C ILE A 7 1.11 5.41 -12.08
N GLU A 8 2.22 4.93 -12.60
CA GLU A 8 2.29 4.17 -13.83
C GLU A 8 2.73 2.73 -13.53
N PHE A 9 1.92 1.76 -13.92
CA PHE A 9 2.24 0.35 -13.79
C PHE A 9 2.82 -0.19 -15.10
N HIS A 10 4.02 -0.74 -15.04
CA HIS A 10 4.74 -1.32 -16.16
C HIS A 10 4.65 -2.84 -16.17
N ASN A 11 4.83 -3.45 -17.36
CA ASN A 11 5.00 -4.91 -17.52
C ASN A 11 3.91 -5.74 -16.82
N LYS A 12 2.64 -5.30 -16.91
CA LYS A 12 1.49 -5.96 -16.29
C LYS A 12 1.59 -6.13 -14.76
N THR A 13 2.43 -5.33 -14.09
CA THR A 13 2.57 -5.37 -12.62
C THR A 13 1.26 -5.09 -11.90
N ASN A 14 0.34 -4.32 -12.48
CA ASN A 14 -1.02 -4.14 -11.98
C ASN A 14 -1.81 -5.47 -11.91
N CYS A 15 -1.69 -6.33 -12.93
CA CYS A 15 -2.33 -7.64 -12.96
C CYS A 15 -1.71 -8.59 -11.92
N VAL A 16 -0.38 -8.56 -11.78
CA VAL A 16 0.35 -9.33 -10.76
C VAL A 16 -0.10 -8.89 -9.37
N LEU A 17 -0.16 -7.57 -9.13
CA LEU A 17 -0.62 -7.00 -7.87
C LEU A 17 -2.03 -7.44 -7.52
N SER A 18 -2.99 -7.25 -8.44
CA SER A 18 -4.39 -7.63 -8.21
C SER A 18 -4.54 -9.12 -7.92
N ARG A 19 -3.84 -9.98 -8.68
CA ARG A 19 -3.87 -11.43 -8.47
C ARG A 19 -3.29 -11.83 -7.12
N PHE A 20 -2.16 -11.23 -6.74
CA PHE A 20 -1.52 -11.51 -5.46
C PHE A 20 -2.41 -11.10 -4.29
N LEU A 21 -2.92 -9.86 -4.32
CA LEU A 21 -3.78 -9.33 -3.25
C LEU A 21 -5.09 -10.13 -3.12
N LYS A 22 -5.69 -10.52 -4.25
CA LYS A 22 -6.89 -11.37 -4.26
C LYS A 22 -6.60 -12.79 -3.77
N GLY A 23 -5.43 -13.33 -4.07
CA GLY A 23 -5.03 -14.67 -3.61
C GLY A 23 -4.84 -14.79 -2.10
N ALA A 24 -4.78 -13.70 -1.37
CA ALA A 24 -4.69 -13.69 0.09
C ALA A 24 -6.05 -13.86 0.79
N GLU A 25 -7.17 -13.75 0.04
CA GLU A 25 -8.52 -13.87 0.61
C GLU A 25 -8.68 -15.17 1.43
N PRO A 26 -9.36 -15.14 2.56
CA PRO A 26 -10.18 -14.06 3.14
C PRO A 26 -9.39 -13.02 3.98
N GLU A 27 -8.06 -13.10 4.02
CA GLU A 27 -7.20 -12.14 4.73
C GLU A 27 -6.84 -10.96 3.85
N GLU A 28 -6.50 -9.82 4.46
CA GLU A 28 -5.91 -8.70 3.73
C GLU A 28 -4.51 -9.09 3.26
N GLY A 29 -4.32 -9.14 1.94
CA GLY A 29 -3.00 -9.25 1.32
C GLY A 29 -2.25 -7.93 1.42
N CYS A 30 -0.93 -7.97 1.53
CA CYS A 30 -0.10 -6.78 1.57
C CYS A 30 1.22 -6.98 0.82
N CYS A 31 1.74 -5.91 0.24
CA CYS A 31 3.00 -5.92 -0.49
C CYS A 31 3.65 -4.54 -0.53
N MET A 32 4.91 -4.47 -0.95
CA MET A 32 5.59 -3.23 -1.31
C MET A 32 5.62 -3.04 -2.82
N LEU A 33 5.31 -1.85 -3.28
CA LEU A 33 5.47 -1.42 -4.67
C LEU A 33 6.85 -0.81 -4.84
N ILE A 34 7.60 -1.31 -5.82
CA ILE A 34 8.99 -0.92 -6.06
C ILE A 34 9.12 -0.35 -7.47
N GLY A 35 9.92 0.70 -7.61
CA GLY A 35 10.11 1.35 -8.90
C GLY A 35 10.96 2.61 -8.81
N LYS A 36 10.60 3.62 -9.58
CA LYS A 36 11.31 4.90 -9.64
C LYS A 36 10.37 6.08 -9.47
N THR A 37 10.86 7.11 -8.81
CA THR A 37 10.21 8.42 -8.81
C THR A 37 10.87 9.29 -9.88
N ASN A 38 10.17 9.53 -10.99
CA ASN A 38 10.66 10.42 -12.04
C ASN A 38 10.34 11.87 -11.70
N SER A 39 11.11 12.45 -10.80
CA SER A 39 11.12 13.89 -10.55
C SER A 39 12.34 14.51 -11.24
N SER A 40 12.29 14.70 -12.56
CA SER A 40 13.32 15.47 -13.26
C SER A 40 13.33 16.90 -12.71
N ALA A 41 14.50 17.36 -12.25
CA ALA A 41 14.69 18.76 -11.83
C ALA A 41 14.46 19.76 -12.98
N LYS A 42 14.50 19.30 -14.24
CA LYS A 42 14.32 20.10 -15.45
C LYS A 42 12.88 20.11 -15.98
N ASP A 43 12.06 19.12 -15.60
CA ASP A 43 10.67 19.02 -16.05
C ASP A 43 9.73 18.87 -14.85
N HIS A 44 9.40 20.02 -14.23
CA HIS A 44 8.44 20.06 -13.11
C HIS A 44 7.02 19.58 -13.48
N LYS A 45 6.77 19.28 -14.77
CA LYS A 45 5.46 18.78 -15.25
C LYS A 45 5.30 17.27 -15.12
N ARG A 46 6.39 16.50 -14.89
CA ARG A 46 6.36 15.03 -14.82
C ARG A 46 6.81 14.53 -13.45
N ASN A 47 5.93 14.60 -12.47
CA ASN A 47 6.12 13.87 -11.23
C ASN A 47 5.32 12.56 -11.31
N ILE A 48 5.93 11.55 -11.95
CA ILE A 48 5.36 10.23 -12.20
C ILE A 48 6.09 9.24 -11.32
N TRP A 49 5.35 8.32 -10.71
CA TRP A 49 5.92 7.20 -9.99
C TRP A 49 5.70 5.92 -10.79
N GLU A 50 6.78 5.33 -11.27
CA GLU A 50 6.76 4.13 -12.11
C GLU A 50 6.90 2.88 -11.24
N VAL A 51 5.87 2.06 -11.21
CA VAL A 51 5.88 0.76 -10.52
C VAL A 51 6.33 -0.32 -11.49
N THR A 52 7.47 -0.92 -11.22
CA THR A 52 8.09 -1.95 -12.07
C THR A 52 8.13 -3.32 -11.43
N HIS A 53 8.04 -3.40 -10.09
CA HIS A 53 8.11 -4.64 -9.32
C HIS A 53 7.13 -4.64 -8.15
N ILE A 54 6.66 -5.83 -7.81
CA ILE A 54 5.85 -6.12 -6.64
C ILE A 54 6.66 -7.01 -5.71
N TRP A 55 6.83 -6.58 -4.47
CA TRP A 55 7.43 -7.39 -3.41
C TRP A 55 6.34 -7.91 -2.49
N ASN A 56 6.07 -9.20 -2.59
CA ASN A 56 5.08 -9.86 -1.75
C ASN A 56 5.52 -9.83 -0.29
N CYS A 57 4.61 -9.47 0.59
CA CYS A 57 4.85 -9.41 2.03
C CYS A 57 3.89 -10.32 2.77
N ARG A 58 4.36 -10.84 3.90
CA ARG A 58 3.51 -11.61 4.80
C ARG A 58 2.70 -10.66 5.69
N ASN A 59 1.41 -10.93 5.82
CA ASN A 59 0.56 -10.28 6.81
C ASN A 59 0.75 -10.99 8.16
N ILE A 60 1.44 -10.32 9.09
CA ILE A 60 1.72 -10.84 10.44
C ILE A 60 0.79 -10.26 11.51
N TRP A 61 -0.32 -9.62 11.12
CA TRP A 61 -1.27 -9.07 12.08
C TRP A 61 -1.70 -10.13 13.11
N GLY A 62 -1.55 -9.79 14.39
CA GLY A 62 -1.94 -10.68 15.49
C GLY A 62 -0.97 -11.83 15.80
N GLU A 63 0.14 -11.98 15.08
CA GLU A 63 1.16 -13.00 15.39
C GLU A 63 2.06 -12.61 16.59
N HIS A 64 2.12 -11.31 16.90
CA HIS A 64 2.90 -10.79 18.01
C HIS A 64 2.00 -9.99 18.97
N GLU A 65 2.11 -10.25 20.25
CA GLU A 65 1.30 -9.56 21.28
C GLU A 65 1.56 -8.03 21.31
N SER A 66 2.73 -7.58 20.86
CA SER A 66 3.19 -6.21 21.00
C SER A 66 2.29 -5.15 20.36
N LYS A 67 1.64 -5.45 19.23
CA LYS A 67 0.73 -4.47 18.58
C LYS A 67 -0.72 -4.63 19.02
N LEU A 68 -1.14 -5.84 19.33
CA LEU A 68 -2.45 -6.05 19.98
C LEU A 68 -2.50 -5.45 21.39
N SER A 69 -1.35 -5.22 22.02
CA SER A 69 -1.23 -4.53 23.30
C SER A 69 -1.18 -3.00 23.19
N ASP A 70 -1.07 -2.44 21.99
CA ASP A 70 -1.12 -0.98 21.79
C ASP A 70 -2.49 -0.45 22.27
N GLN A 71 -2.47 0.29 23.37
CA GLN A 71 -3.66 0.87 24.01
C GLN A 71 -4.47 1.75 23.03
N ASN A 72 -3.80 2.42 22.11
CA ASN A 72 -4.47 3.27 21.12
C ASN A 72 -5.26 2.44 20.10
N ILE A 73 -4.71 1.31 19.66
CA ILE A 73 -5.39 0.39 18.73
C ILE A 73 -6.57 -0.27 19.42
N ARG A 74 -6.41 -0.70 20.69
CA ARG A 74 -7.50 -1.26 21.49
C ARG A 74 -8.61 -0.22 21.70
N ALA A 75 -8.29 0.96 22.18
CA ALA A 75 -9.26 2.02 22.39
C ALA A 75 -10.03 2.39 21.11
N PHE A 76 -9.34 2.40 19.95
CA PHE A 76 -9.99 2.61 18.66
C PHE A 76 -10.96 1.47 18.32
N SER A 77 -10.53 0.23 18.49
CA SER A 77 -11.33 -0.96 18.24
C SER A 77 -12.57 -1.02 19.12
N ASP A 78 -12.41 -0.78 20.44
CA ASP A 78 -13.49 -0.79 21.41
C ASP A 78 -14.52 0.31 21.11
N LYS A 79 -14.06 1.52 20.82
CA LYS A 79 -14.92 2.65 20.44
C LYS A 79 -15.77 2.35 19.21
N LYS A 80 -15.27 1.55 18.27
CA LYS A 80 -15.96 1.18 17.02
C LYS A 80 -16.67 -0.17 17.09
N ASN A 81 -16.59 -0.86 18.23
CA ASN A 81 -17.10 -2.24 18.40
C ASN A 81 -16.63 -3.18 17.28
N MET A 82 -15.35 -3.08 16.93
CA MET A 82 -14.78 -3.76 15.77
C MET A 82 -13.80 -4.86 16.20
N LYS A 83 -14.10 -6.11 15.82
CA LYS A 83 -13.17 -7.22 16.02
C LYS A 83 -12.06 -7.17 14.96
N LEU A 84 -10.83 -6.88 15.39
CA LEU A 84 -9.67 -6.82 14.52
C LEU A 84 -9.13 -8.24 14.24
N SER A 85 -8.84 -8.51 12.99
CA SER A 85 -8.25 -9.77 12.53
C SER A 85 -7.53 -9.56 11.19
N LYS A 86 -6.80 -10.54 10.69
CA LYS A 86 -6.17 -10.49 9.35
C LYS A 86 -7.16 -10.26 8.21
N LYS A 87 -8.46 -10.50 8.41
CA LYS A 87 -9.51 -10.27 7.40
C LYS A 87 -9.83 -8.78 7.17
N ASN A 88 -9.48 -7.94 8.11
CA ASN A 88 -9.74 -6.51 8.06
C ASN A 88 -8.57 -5.66 8.56
N ARG A 89 -7.39 -6.27 8.68
CA ARG A 89 -6.14 -5.62 9.09
C ARG A 89 -4.94 -6.33 8.50
N PHE A 90 -3.92 -5.53 8.25
CA PHE A 90 -2.61 -6.07 7.89
C PHE A 90 -1.50 -5.40 8.69
N GLU A 91 -0.43 -6.14 8.82
CA GLU A 91 0.86 -5.70 9.30
C GLU A 91 1.93 -6.36 8.46
N ILE A 92 2.76 -5.56 7.80
CA ILE A 92 3.85 -6.09 6.99
C ILE A 92 4.99 -6.53 7.90
N ASP A 93 5.47 -7.77 7.71
CA ASP A 93 6.66 -8.27 8.42
C ASP A 93 7.85 -7.32 8.21
N ALA A 94 8.49 -6.91 9.30
CA ALA A 94 9.67 -6.04 9.26
C ALA A 94 10.82 -6.63 8.43
N LYS A 95 10.94 -7.97 8.39
CA LYS A 95 11.92 -8.66 7.54
C LYS A 95 11.66 -8.39 6.07
N ASP A 96 10.40 -8.45 5.63
CA ASP A 96 9.99 -8.17 4.25
C ASP A 96 10.23 -6.70 3.91
N GLN A 97 9.91 -5.77 4.83
CA GLN A 97 10.19 -4.35 4.65
C GLN A 97 11.67 -4.07 4.44
N ILE A 98 12.52 -4.64 5.29
CA ILE A 98 13.99 -4.47 5.21
C ILE A 98 14.53 -5.13 3.94
N ALA A 99 14.08 -6.35 3.61
CA ALA A 99 14.53 -7.09 2.44
C ALA A 99 14.15 -6.35 1.14
N SER A 100 12.91 -5.86 1.03
CA SER A 100 12.45 -5.11 -0.13
C SER A 100 13.25 -3.82 -0.34
N GLN A 101 13.54 -3.07 0.73
CA GLN A 101 14.34 -1.87 0.66
C GLN A 101 15.80 -2.14 0.26
N LYS A 102 16.41 -3.20 0.81
CA LYS A 102 17.77 -3.62 0.43
C LYS A 102 17.84 -4.02 -1.03
N TRP A 103 16.87 -4.82 -1.48
CA TRP A 103 16.79 -5.28 -2.86
C TRP A 103 16.56 -4.11 -3.83
N ALA A 104 15.63 -3.21 -3.53
CA ALA A 104 15.36 -2.03 -4.33
C ALA A 104 16.63 -1.19 -4.53
N ARG A 105 17.32 -0.82 -3.43
CA ARG A 105 18.57 -0.05 -3.50
C ARG A 105 19.65 -0.75 -4.32
N LYS A 106 19.82 -2.07 -4.17
CA LYS A 106 20.80 -2.84 -4.94
C LYS A 106 20.53 -2.79 -6.45
N ASN A 107 19.25 -2.64 -6.85
CA ASN A 107 18.84 -2.59 -8.25
C ASN A 107 18.60 -1.15 -8.78
N GLY A 108 19.05 -0.12 -8.06
CA GLY A 108 18.87 1.28 -8.46
C GLY A 108 17.40 1.72 -8.46
N LEU A 109 16.59 1.09 -7.61
CA LEU A 109 15.16 1.34 -7.41
C LEU A 109 14.88 1.79 -5.98
N GLU A 110 13.67 2.20 -5.71
CA GLU A 110 13.17 2.57 -4.38
C GLU A 110 11.82 1.91 -4.07
N VAL A 111 11.54 1.71 -2.79
CA VAL A 111 10.20 1.33 -2.34
C VAL A 111 9.34 2.59 -2.39
N LEU A 112 8.32 2.58 -3.23
CA LEU A 112 7.45 3.72 -3.48
C LEU A 112 6.35 3.85 -2.42
N CYS A 113 5.67 2.73 -2.14
CA CYS A 113 4.59 2.67 -1.15
C CYS A 113 4.24 1.22 -0.81
N CYS A 114 3.33 1.05 0.15
CA CYS A 114 2.66 -0.22 0.38
C CYS A 114 1.36 -0.30 -0.45
N ALA A 115 0.94 -1.53 -0.74
CA ALA A 115 -0.39 -1.84 -1.23
C ALA A 115 -1.01 -2.96 -0.37
N HIS A 116 -2.33 -2.94 -0.22
CA HIS A 116 -3.08 -3.97 0.48
C HIS A 116 -4.47 -4.18 -0.12
N SER A 117 -5.15 -5.24 0.28
CA SER A 117 -6.52 -5.52 -0.15
C SER A 117 -7.54 -5.31 0.97
N HIS A 118 -8.75 -4.97 0.55
CA HIS A 118 -9.97 -5.02 1.36
C HIS A 118 -10.88 -6.12 0.80
N PRO A 119 -10.79 -7.37 1.29
CA PRO A 119 -11.51 -8.51 0.70
C PRO A 119 -13.03 -8.35 0.68
N ILE A 120 -13.57 -7.59 1.62
CA ILE A 120 -15.02 -7.33 1.75
C ILE A 120 -15.39 -5.86 1.61
N GLY A 121 -14.40 -4.97 1.35
CA GLY A 121 -14.57 -3.52 1.36
C GLY A 121 -14.35 -2.87 0.00
N GLU A 122 -14.43 -1.55 0.01
CA GLU A 122 -14.09 -0.69 -1.12
C GLU A 122 -12.57 -0.43 -1.17
N ASN A 123 -12.08 0.03 -2.33
CA ASN A 123 -10.69 0.45 -2.49
C ASN A 123 -10.44 1.88 -1.96
N LYS A 124 -10.99 2.18 -0.79
CA LYS A 124 -10.85 3.46 -0.08
C LYS A 124 -10.16 3.22 1.27
N PRO A 125 -9.26 4.11 1.72
CA PRO A 125 -8.64 3.99 3.04
C PRO A 125 -9.69 3.85 4.14
N SER A 126 -9.58 2.83 4.96
CA SER A 126 -10.39 2.67 6.15
C SER A 126 -9.96 3.67 7.23
N GLU A 127 -10.80 3.90 8.23
CA GLU A 127 -10.43 4.76 9.37
C GLU A 127 -9.18 4.24 10.08
N MET A 128 -8.98 2.93 10.12
CA MET A 128 -7.79 2.32 10.73
C MET A 128 -6.54 2.55 9.86
N ASP A 129 -6.66 2.44 8.54
CA ASP A 129 -5.54 2.76 7.64
C ASP A 129 -5.07 4.20 7.86
N LEU A 130 -6.03 5.13 7.95
CA LEU A 130 -5.75 6.53 8.24
C LEU A 130 -5.21 6.74 9.66
N PHE A 131 -5.67 5.94 10.63
CA PHE A 131 -5.20 6.00 12.02
C PHE A 131 -3.76 5.53 12.14
N LEU A 132 -3.39 4.45 11.45
CA LEU A 132 -2.04 3.86 11.49
C LEU A 132 -1.05 4.58 10.58
N HIS A 133 -1.54 5.41 9.65
CA HIS A 133 -0.68 6.15 8.72
C HIS A 133 0.03 7.30 9.42
N GLN A 134 1.31 7.11 9.72
CA GLN A 134 2.08 8.03 10.57
C GLN A 134 2.74 9.20 9.83
N SER A 135 2.95 9.07 8.51
CA SER A 135 3.65 10.06 7.70
C SER A 135 3.01 10.24 6.33
N PRO A 136 3.08 11.44 5.72
CA PRO A 136 2.54 11.62 4.37
C PRO A 136 3.11 10.63 3.37
N GLY A 137 2.25 9.98 2.60
CA GLY A 137 2.68 8.95 1.66
C GLY A 137 1.56 8.45 0.75
N LEU A 138 1.98 7.62 -0.19
CA LEU A 138 1.12 6.93 -1.12
C LEU A 138 0.69 5.58 -0.54
N MET A 139 -0.54 5.17 -0.85
CA MET A 139 -1.11 3.88 -0.52
C MET A 139 -1.95 3.38 -1.70
N VAL A 140 -1.80 2.12 -2.08
CA VAL A 140 -2.64 1.50 -3.11
C VAL A 140 -3.54 0.45 -2.45
N ILE A 141 -4.83 0.50 -2.76
CA ILE A 141 -5.83 -0.40 -2.17
C ILE A 141 -6.56 -1.15 -3.28
N SER A 142 -6.68 -2.46 -3.11
CA SER A 142 -7.52 -3.33 -3.93
C SER A 142 -8.83 -3.62 -3.22
N ASN A 143 -9.95 -3.54 -3.94
CA ASN A 143 -11.23 -4.00 -3.42
C ASN A 143 -11.45 -5.51 -3.67
N LYS A 144 -12.60 -6.03 -3.23
CA LYS A 144 -13.03 -7.43 -3.45
C LYS A 144 -13.02 -7.88 -4.92
N ASP A 145 -13.21 -6.95 -5.86
CA ASP A 145 -13.24 -7.25 -7.29
C ASP A 145 -11.83 -7.18 -7.93
N GLY A 146 -10.80 -6.86 -7.15
CA GLY A 146 -9.43 -6.70 -7.62
C GLY A 146 -9.14 -5.33 -8.27
N ASN A 147 -10.08 -4.38 -8.19
CA ASN A 147 -9.89 -3.03 -8.72
C ASN A 147 -8.96 -2.22 -7.80
N LEU A 148 -7.92 -1.66 -8.39
CA LEU A 148 -6.90 -0.88 -7.68
C LEU A 148 -7.26 0.60 -7.65
N LYS A 149 -7.00 1.24 -6.53
CA LYS A 149 -7.04 2.70 -6.39
C LYS A 149 -5.88 3.20 -5.54
N ALA A 150 -5.28 4.29 -5.98
CA ALA A 150 -4.17 4.91 -5.28
C ALA A 150 -4.65 6.15 -4.51
N TRP A 151 -4.07 6.35 -3.34
CA TRP A 151 -4.40 7.41 -2.42
C TRP A 151 -3.15 8.08 -1.90
N TRP A 152 -3.09 9.40 -2.00
CA TRP A 152 -2.12 10.18 -1.25
C TRP A 152 -2.72 10.57 0.09
N ILE A 153 -2.08 10.14 1.15
CA ILE A 153 -2.52 10.43 2.52
C ILE A 153 -1.55 11.45 3.10
N LYS A 154 -2.04 12.65 3.39
CA LYS A 154 -1.27 13.69 4.07
C LYS A 154 -1.41 13.56 5.60
N ASN A 155 -2.61 13.28 6.05
CA ASN A 155 -2.97 12.97 7.44
C ASN A 155 -4.37 12.35 7.47
N LYS A 156 -4.87 12.03 8.67
CA LYS A 156 -6.19 11.37 8.87
C LYS A 156 -7.39 12.11 8.25
N LEU A 157 -7.30 13.43 8.12
CA LEU A 157 -8.41 14.27 7.62
C LEU A 157 -8.19 14.74 6.18
N ASN A 158 -6.98 14.58 5.64
CA ASN A 158 -6.62 15.11 4.33
C ASN A 158 -5.96 14.01 3.50
N PHE A 159 -6.75 13.39 2.65
CA PHE A 159 -6.31 12.41 1.67
C PHE A 159 -7.11 12.54 0.38
N HIS A 160 -6.53 12.20 -0.75
CA HIS A 160 -7.16 12.26 -2.07
C HIS A 160 -6.65 11.14 -2.97
N SER A 161 -7.45 10.81 -3.98
CA SER A 161 -7.07 9.81 -4.97
C SER A 161 -5.98 10.33 -5.89
N VAL A 162 -5.08 9.43 -6.27
CA VAL A 162 -4.06 9.64 -7.29
C VAL A 162 -4.40 8.77 -8.49
N LYS A 163 -4.28 9.31 -9.70
CA LYS A 163 -4.57 8.57 -10.94
C LYS A 163 -3.61 7.39 -11.09
N ILE A 164 -4.14 6.24 -11.51
CA ILE A 164 -3.36 5.09 -11.96
C ILE A 164 -3.40 5.05 -13.48
N GLU A 165 -2.26 4.90 -14.11
CA GLU A 165 -2.09 4.61 -15.53
C GLU A 165 -1.42 3.24 -15.71
N ILE A 166 -1.83 2.51 -16.74
CA ILE A 166 -1.26 1.19 -17.07
C ILE A 166 -0.52 1.33 -18.37
N PHE A 167 0.78 1.11 -18.32
CA PHE A 167 1.62 1.15 -19.48
C PHE A 167 1.80 -0.27 -20.04
N SER A 168 1.18 -0.53 -21.20
CA SER A 168 1.39 -1.76 -21.95
C SER A 168 2.43 -1.46 -23.04
N LEU A 169 3.57 -2.13 -23.01
CA LEU A 169 4.43 -2.20 -24.18
C LEU A 169 3.63 -2.93 -25.27
N THR A 170 3.28 -2.22 -26.33
CA THR A 170 2.74 -2.81 -27.57
C THR A 170 3.82 -3.62 -28.26
#